data_81db2be7140cc8598009e1bfd3c63490
#
_entry.id   81db2be7140cc8598009e1bfd3c63490
#
_cell.length_a   1.000
_cell.length_b   1.000
_cell.length_c   1.000
_cell.angle_alpha   90.00
_cell.angle_beta   90.00
_cell.angle_gamma   90.00
#
_symmetry.space_group_name_H-M   'P 1'
#
loop_
_entity.id
_entity.type
_entity.pdbx_description
1 polymer ?
#
loop_
_entity_poly.entity_id
_entity_poly.type
_entity_poly.pdbx_seq_one_letter_code
_entity_poly.pdbx_strand_id
1 'polypeptide(L)'
;MTEKNIVVTSGRPMNPGGGGGGGMGMGSWLSGYTYAHISGPDPAQRQAFTSVHRYESNARKRIVAAYEKSLQALPKTVTDEVARLESELLAPTKNPVDSFARIKSILQNLYNQAIARRDVEKKLSLAYNGAEPTTRDVPYHPAYSTSYARGEGGYGAMVQLWIKSHEAHYQALIMDQMAKFLSEQIALVAAAQTEAIKKANTFTLPVLTDKAEMGVAAGSIAITAGSKMTLDAALQAGIQALKGIGSVALDRVTGVGIGLLVYSPQLGNGDLHPSTMMTVPAKSIAPSLPVNLLAVASSGGSVDVPYRVYGEQHKYSVVATTSSGGVSAKVPVRALTFNASLNAYTFTTADTPSRTLVFPIATPGNSSTSTPAKPVAVPVYTGVTLTPLEIKAEELPAVDQLDIHDCIYCFPAGSGLPPIYAVFSESLDSGKFSRKQLDKKFKHANSFGVTDTRKNIETLSKFRDAVNEHLADVDTSPHGTYQRETDSTVFFNKRTNNVVIIGGDGKFVSGWKLDPATPQFKNYIEKGILQ
;
A
#
# COMPACT_ATOMS: atom_id res chain seq x y z
N MET A 1 -10.35 15.07 10.57
CA MET A 1 -10.38 15.37 9.13
C MET A 1 -9.03 15.93 8.75
N THR A 2 -8.09 15.08 8.37
CA THR A 2 -6.80 15.49 7.81
C THR A 2 -7.00 15.54 6.31
N GLU A 3 -6.88 16.74 5.75
CA GLU A 3 -6.92 16.98 4.33
C GLU A 3 -5.93 16.03 3.63
N LYS A 4 -6.47 15.17 2.77
CA LYS A 4 -5.70 14.38 1.83
C LYS A 4 -5.24 15.33 0.71
N ASN A 5 -4.22 16.12 1.01
CA ASN A 5 -3.53 16.87 -0.02
C ASN A 5 -2.72 15.88 -0.85
N ILE A 6 -3.29 15.46 -1.98
CA ILE A 6 -2.46 15.06 -3.10
C ILE A 6 -1.61 16.28 -3.39
N VAL A 7 -0.34 16.22 -3.03
CA VAL A 7 0.60 17.33 -3.24
C VAL A 7 0.83 17.41 -4.75
N VAL A 8 -0.03 18.14 -5.42
CA VAL A 8 0.22 18.59 -6.78
C VAL A 8 1.28 19.69 -6.63
N THR A 9 2.54 19.29 -6.58
CA THR A 9 3.60 20.24 -6.79
C THR A 9 3.43 20.75 -8.22
N SER A 10 3.03 22.00 -8.36
CA SER A 10 3.07 22.72 -9.62
C SER A 10 4.53 22.79 -10.07
N GLY A 11 5.03 21.69 -10.62
CA GLY A 11 6.26 21.68 -11.37
C GLY A 11 6.08 22.69 -12.50
N ARG A 12 7.00 23.63 -12.64
CA ARG A 12 7.07 24.52 -13.80
C ARG A 12 6.76 23.69 -15.05
N PRO A 13 6.00 24.23 -16.02
CA PRO A 13 5.76 23.54 -17.27
C PRO A 13 7.11 23.16 -17.86
N MET A 14 7.35 21.85 -18.00
CA MET A 14 8.56 21.36 -18.63
C MET A 14 8.51 21.77 -20.08
N ASN A 15 9.50 22.54 -20.46
CA ASN A 15 9.77 22.89 -21.85
C ASN A 15 10.05 21.57 -22.60
N PRO A 16 9.32 21.20 -23.64
CA PRO A 16 9.58 19.98 -24.38
C PRO A 16 10.89 20.13 -25.17
N GLY A 17 11.90 19.39 -24.76
CA GLY A 17 13.10 19.14 -25.54
C GLY A 17 14.21 20.14 -25.34
N GLY A 18 15.10 19.85 -24.39
CA GLY A 18 16.48 20.35 -24.40
C GLY A 18 17.26 19.72 -25.55
N GLY A 19 17.20 20.36 -26.70
CA GLY A 19 18.17 20.23 -27.79
C GLY A 19 18.54 21.63 -28.20
N GLY A 20 19.80 22.04 -27.94
CA GLY A 20 20.29 23.39 -28.08
C GLY A 20 20.08 24.00 -29.45
N GLY A 21 19.83 25.32 -29.47
CA GLY A 21 19.92 26.12 -30.67
C GLY A 21 18.80 27.13 -30.84
N GLY A 22 19.03 28.37 -30.44
CA GLY A 22 18.50 29.57 -31.04
C GLY A 22 17.00 29.77 -31.00
N GLY A 23 16.54 30.66 -30.09
CA GLY A 23 15.18 31.19 -30.14
C GLY A 23 14.88 31.86 -31.48
N MET A 24 14.13 31.19 -32.31
CA MET A 24 13.41 31.80 -33.41
C MET A 24 11.92 31.59 -33.16
N GLY A 25 11.22 32.70 -32.98
CA GLY A 25 9.79 32.72 -32.73
C GLY A 25 9.02 31.96 -33.82
N MET A 26 7.95 31.23 -33.41
CA MET A 26 7.02 30.47 -34.30
C MET A 26 6.44 31.30 -35.46
N GLY A 27 6.71 32.62 -35.51
CA GLY A 27 6.22 33.52 -36.58
C GLY A 27 6.98 33.45 -37.90
N SER A 28 8.25 32.98 -37.92
CA SER A 28 9.08 33.09 -39.13
C SER A 28 9.05 31.85 -40.02
N TRP A 29 8.53 30.71 -39.57
CA TRP A 29 8.52 29.48 -40.35
C TRP A 29 7.43 29.43 -41.43
N LEU A 30 6.41 30.29 -41.31
CA LEU A 30 5.31 30.39 -42.27
C LEU A 30 5.65 31.25 -43.49
N SER A 31 6.75 31.98 -43.45
CA SER A 31 7.16 32.86 -44.60
C SER A 31 8.17 32.24 -45.56
N GLY A 32 8.70 31.04 -45.27
CA GLY A 32 9.77 30.43 -46.05
C GLY A 32 9.35 29.59 -47.24
N TYR A 33 8.08 29.27 -47.39
CA TYR A 33 7.58 28.72 -48.64
C TYR A 33 7.18 29.85 -49.60
N THR A 34 8.18 30.43 -50.17
CA THR A 34 8.02 31.35 -51.29
C THR A 34 7.23 30.68 -52.42
N TYR A 35 6.24 31.39 -52.92
CA TYR A 35 5.40 31.10 -54.07
C TYR A 35 6.20 30.80 -55.37
N ALA A 36 7.50 30.65 -55.29
CA ALA A 36 8.45 30.62 -56.39
C ALA A 36 8.40 29.33 -57.26
N HIS A 37 7.69 28.29 -56.85
CA HIS A 37 7.63 27.05 -57.61
C HIS A 37 6.24 26.69 -58.18
N ILE A 38 5.28 27.62 -58.11
CA ILE A 38 3.98 27.42 -58.78
C ILE A 38 3.94 28.29 -60.04
N SER A 39 4.74 27.92 -61.02
CA SER A 39 4.68 28.53 -62.36
C SER A 39 3.62 27.84 -63.22
N GLY A 40 2.37 27.84 -62.76
CA GLY A 40 1.23 27.45 -63.59
C GLY A 40 0.43 28.69 -63.97
N PRO A 41 -0.01 28.81 -65.21
CA PRO A 41 -0.72 29.99 -65.70
C PRO A 41 -2.17 30.11 -65.23
N ASP A 42 -2.72 29.12 -64.53
CA ASP A 42 -4.14 29.09 -64.18
C ASP A 42 -4.44 29.79 -62.84
N PRO A 43 -5.23 30.91 -62.86
CA PRO A 43 -5.67 31.63 -61.68
C PRO A 43 -6.48 30.77 -60.70
N ALA A 44 -7.26 29.80 -61.19
CA ALA A 44 -8.07 28.91 -60.40
C ALA A 44 -7.21 27.95 -59.54
N GLN A 45 -6.11 27.47 -60.11
CA GLN A 45 -5.16 26.65 -59.35
C GLN A 45 -4.50 27.43 -58.23
N ARG A 46 -4.14 28.69 -58.42
CA ARG A 46 -3.56 29.57 -57.40
C ARG A 46 -4.57 29.83 -56.26
N GLN A 47 -5.84 30.04 -56.60
CA GLN A 47 -6.89 30.27 -55.61
C GLN A 47 -7.15 28.99 -54.79
N ALA A 48 -7.18 27.83 -55.40
CA ALA A 48 -7.30 26.55 -54.73
C ALA A 48 -6.14 26.29 -53.77
N PHE A 49 -4.90 26.57 -54.19
CA PHE A 49 -3.72 26.48 -53.34
C PHE A 49 -3.78 27.39 -52.13
N THR A 50 -4.14 28.65 -52.33
CA THR A 50 -4.29 29.60 -51.21
C THR A 50 -5.36 29.15 -50.21
N SER A 51 -6.44 28.57 -50.67
CA SER A 51 -7.52 28.03 -49.82
C SER A 51 -7.05 26.84 -49.00
N VAL A 52 -6.28 25.93 -49.60
CA VAL A 52 -5.72 24.76 -48.92
C VAL A 52 -4.69 25.16 -47.87
N HIS A 53 -3.77 26.04 -48.17
CA HIS A 53 -2.80 26.54 -47.20
C HIS A 53 -3.46 27.25 -46.02
N ARG A 54 -4.51 28.04 -46.28
CA ARG A 54 -5.29 28.65 -45.23
C ARG A 54 -5.98 27.61 -44.34
N TYR A 55 -6.57 26.60 -44.94
CA TYR A 55 -7.24 25.52 -44.22
C TYR A 55 -6.25 24.69 -43.39
N GLU A 56 -5.11 24.31 -43.96
CA GLU A 56 -4.02 23.61 -43.28
C GLU A 56 -3.50 24.44 -42.10
N SER A 57 -3.16 25.72 -42.33
CA SER A 57 -2.66 26.60 -41.25
C SER A 57 -3.67 26.74 -40.11
N ASN A 58 -4.95 26.85 -40.41
CA ASN A 58 -6.01 26.91 -39.41
C ASN A 58 -6.17 25.58 -38.65
N ALA A 59 -6.07 24.45 -39.36
CA ALA A 59 -6.11 23.14 -38.71
C ALA A 59 -4.92 22.95 -37.76
N ARG A 60 -3.68 23.29 -38.17
CA ARG A 60 -2.50 23.24 -37.28
C ARG A 60 -2.70 24.09 -36.04
N LYS A 61 -3.09 25.36 -36.21
CA LYS A 61 -3.31 26.26 -35.06
C LYS A 61 -4.33 25.67 -34.10
N ARG A 62 -5.43 25.12 -34.62
CA ARG A 62 -6.47 24.47 -33.79
C ARG A 62 -5.92 23.25 -33.04
N ILE A 63 -5.16 22.38 -33.73
CA ILE A 63 -4.60 21.16 -33.13
C ILE A 63 -3.58 21.53 -32.03
N VAL A 64 -2.67 22.45 -32.30
CA VAL A 64 -1.67 22.92 -31.32
C VAL A 64 -2.34 23.59 -30.14
N ALA A 65 -3.32 24.48 -30.35
CA ALA A 65 -4.03 25.12 -29.26
C ALA A 65 -4.82 24.10 -28.40
N ALA A 66 -5.41 23.08 -29.01
CA ALA A 66 -6.06 21.97 -28.27
C ALA A 66 -5.06 21.18 -27.45
N TYR A 67 -3.87 20.90 -28.00
CA TYR A 67 -2.78 20.24 -27.27
C TYR A 67 -2.33 21.07 -26.05
N GLU A 68 -2.01 22.34 -26.24
CA GLU A 68 -1.59 23.23 -25.15
C GLU A 68 -2.63 23.32 -24.05
N LYS A 69 -3.90 23.47 -24.41
CA LYS A 69 -5.02 23.48 -23.47
C LYS A 69 -5.13 22.16 -22.68
N SER A 70 -4.99 21.02 -23.38
CA SER A 70 -5.04 19.70 -22.74
C SER A 70 -3.87 19.49 -21.80
N LEU A 71 -2.68 19.95 -22.18
CA LEU A 71 -1.47 19.87 -21.38
C LEU A 71 -1.62 20.69 -20.08
N GLN A 72 -2.15 21.91 -20.18
CA GLN A 72 -2.41 22.76 -18.99
C GLN A 72 -3.46 22.14 -18.07
N ALA A 73 -4.49 21.50 -18.62
CA ALA A 73 -5.57 20.87 -17.85
C ALA A 73 -5.17 19.51 -17.24
N LEU A 74 -4.08 18.88 -17.71
CA LEU A 74 -3.71 17.50 -17.40
C LEU A 74 -3.63 17.20 -15.90
N PRO A 75 -2.96 18.00 -15.04
CA PRO A 75 -2.88 17.71 -13.61
C PRO A 75 -4.27 17.67 -12.96
N LYS A 76 -5.12 18.66 -13.31
CA LYS A 76 -6.49 18.71 -12.79
C LYS A 76 -7.32 17.51 -13.28
N THR A 77 -7.24 17.19 -14.56
CA THR A 77 -7.98 16.06 -15.14
C THR A 77 -7.63 14.74 -14.46
N VAL A 78 -6.34 14.48 -14.19
CA VAL A 78 -5.90 13.29 -13.48
C VAL A 78 -6.40 13.30 -12.04
N THR A 79 -6.31 14.42 -11.33
CA THR A 79 -6.78 14.53 -9.95
C THR A 79 -8.28 14.28 -9.83
N ASP A 80 -9.08 14.89 -10.71
CA ASP A 80 -10.53 14.73 -10.74
C ASP A 80 -10.92 13.27 -11.06
N GLU A 81 -10.21 12.62 -11.98
CA GLU A 81 -10.46 11.23 -12.34
C GLU A 81 -10.08 10.25 -11.23
N VAL A 82 -8.95 10.48 -10.53
CA VAL A 82 -8.57 9.69 -9.34
C VAL A 82 -9.64 9.83 -8.26
N ALA A 83 -10.10 11.04 -7.97
CA ALA A 83 -11.14 11.28 -6.98
C ALA A 83 -12.48 10.60 -7.35
N ARG A 84 -12.86 10.63 -8.63
CA ARG A 84 -14.03 9.93 -9.14
C ARG A 84 -13.93 8.43 -8.94
N LEU A 85 -12.83 7.82 -9.38
CA LEU A 85 -12.58 6.38 -9.25
C LEU A 85 -12.48 5.95 -7.78
N GLU A 86 -11.88 6.77 -6.91
CA GLU A 86 -11.82 6.50 -5.47
C GLU A 86 -13.22 6.49 -4.84
N SER A 87 -14.13 7.37 -5.29
CA SER A 87 -15.51 7.42 -4.80
C SER A 87 -16.39 6.25 -5.28
N GLU A 88 -16.09 5.70 -6.46
CA GLU A 88 -16.79 4.55 -7.03
C GLU A 88 -16.32 3.21 -6.44
N LEU A 89 -15.10 3.17 -5.94
CA LEU A 89 -14.52 2.00 -5.29
C LEU A 89 -14.90 2.03 -3.81
N LEU A 90 -15.64 1.01 -3.33
CA LEU A 90 -15.95 0.64 -1.93
C LEU A 90 -15.75 1.71 -0.82
N ALA A 91 -16.49 1.60 0.28
CA ALA A 91 -16.48 2.51 1.42
C ALA A 91 -15.09 3.06 1.80
N PRO A 92 -14.98 4.35 2.20
CA PRO A 92 -13.70 4.97 2.55
C PRO A 92 -13.00 4.18 3.65
N THR A 93 -11.73 3.83 3.42
CA THR A 93 -10.91 3.19 4.44
C THR A 93 -10.32 4.25 5.35
N LYS A 94 -10.35 3.99 6.65
CA LYS A 94 -9.69 4.84 7.64
C LYS A 94 -8.19 4.52 7.80
N ASN A 95 -7.74 3.38 7.27
CA ASN A 95 -6.34 2.99 7.30
C ASN A 95 -5.54 3.72 6.21
N PRO A 96 -4.55 4.57 6.57
CA PRO A 96 -3.75 5.29 5.59
C PRO A 96 -3.00 4.39 4.61
N VAL A 97 -2.49 3.25 5.06
CA VAL A 97 -1.74 2.29 4.22
C VAL A 97 -2.63 1.75 3.11
N ASP A 98 -3.86 1.32 3.46
CA ASP A 98 -4.84 0.82 2.50
C ASP A 98 -5.31 1.93 1.54
N SER A 99 -5.44 3.15 2.04
CA SER A 99 -5.79 4.31 1.21
C SER A 99 -4.72 4.58 0.15
N PHE A 100 -3.43 4.61 0.53
CA PHE A 100 -2.33 4.79 -0.42
C PHE A 100 -2.21 3.63 -1.41
N ALA A 101 -2.40 2.39 -0.96
CA ALA A 101 -2.40 1.22 -1.83
C ALA A 101 -3.48 1.33 -2.92
N ARG A 102 -4.68 1.79 -2.55
CA ARG A 102 -5.81 2.01 -3.45
C ARG A 102 -5.53 3.11 -4.48
N ILE A 103 -5.05 4.28 -4.02
CA ILE A 103 -4.69 5.39 -4.90
C ILE A 103 -3.60 4.96 -5.88
N LYS A 104 -2.58 4.24 -5.42
CA LYS A 104 -1.51 3.70 -6.26
C LYS A 104 -2.05 2.79 -7.36
N SER A 105 -2.99 1.92 -7.03
CA SER A 105 -3.64 1.02 -8.00
C SER A 105 -4.42 1.80 -9.07
N ILE A 106 -5.20 2.82 -8.67
CA ILE A 106 -5.92 3.68 -9.60
C ILE A 106 -4.94 4.37 -10.55
N LEU A 107 -3.87 4.98 -10.02
CA LEU A 107 -2.85 5.65 -10.83
C LEU A 107 -2.16 4.68 -11.80
N GLN A 108 -1.87 3.46 -11.37
CA GLN A 108 -1.25 2.43 -12.22
C GLN A 108 -2.18 2.01 -13.35
N ASN A 109 -3.48 1.90 -13.09
CA ASN A 109 -4.49 1.60 -14.11
C ASN A 109 -4.56 2.74 -15.15
N LEU A 110 -4.65 3.99 -14.69
CA LEU A 110 -4.66 5.16 -15.58
C LEU A 110 -3.36 5.24 -16.41
N TYR A 111 -2.21 4.92 -15.83
CA TYR A 111 -0.94 4.84 -16.54
C TYR A 111 -0.98 3.81 -17.67
N ASN A 112 -1.46 2.60 -17.38
CA ASN A 112 -1.55 1.53 -18.39
C ASN A 112 -2.52 1.91 -19.51
N GLN A 113 -3.64 2.55 -19.20
CA GLN A 113 -4.59 3.07 -20.20
C GLN A 113 -3.97 4.16 -21.06
N ALA A 114 -3.21 5.10 -20.46
CA ALA A 114 -2.51 6.15 -21.20
C ALA A 114 -1.49 5.55 -22.19
N ILE A 115 -0.71 4.55 -21.77
CA ILE A 115 0.25 3.84 -22.63
C ILE A 115 -0.46 3.13 -23.79
N ALA A 116 -1.51 2.37 -23.49
CA ALA A 116 -2.27 1.65 -24.51
C ALA A 116 -2.88 2.61 -25.55
N ARG A 117 -3.47 3.72 -25.09
CA ARG A 117 -4.02 4.75 -25.96
C ARG A 117 -2.94 5.45 -26.79
N ARG A 118 -1.81 5.80 -26.19
CA ARG A 118 -0.65 6.36 -26.90
C ARG A 118 -0.25 5.49 -28.09
N ASP A 119 -0.16 4.17 -27.86
CA ASP A 119 0.30 3.23 -28.91
C ASP A 119 -0.71 3.13 -30.07
N VAL A 120 -2.00 3.24 -29.77
CA VAL A 120 -3.05 3.34 -30.81
C VAL A 120 -2.91 4.65 -31.59
N GLU A 121 -2.77 5.78 -30.90
CA GLU A 121 -2.65 7.09 -31.53
C GLU A 121 -1.35 7.22 -32.35
N LYS A 122 -0.23 6.62 -31.88
CA LYS A 122 1.02 6.51 -32.69
C LYS A 122 0.81 5.76 -33.99
N LYS A 123 0.05 4.66 -33.99
CA LYS A 123 -0.27 3.95 -35.23
C LYS A 123 -1.13 4.79 -36.19
N LEU A 124 -2.12 5.49 -35.64
CA LEU A 124 -2.98 6.39 -36.43
C LEU A 124 -2.21 7.58 -36.97
N SER A 125 -1.19 8.07 -36.28
CA SER A 125 -0.36 9.19 -36.77
C SER A 125 0.46 8.84 -38.00
N LEU A 126 0.72 7.56 -38.28
CA LEU A 126 1.43 7.09 -39.49
C LEU A 126 0.51 6.97 -40.71
N ALA A 127 -0.81 7.15 -40.57
CA ALA A 127 -1.79 6.83 -41.59
C ALA A 127 -1.67 7.70 -42.86
N TYR A 128 -1.10 8.90 -42.77
CA TYR A 128 -0.99 9.83 -43.88
C TYR A 128 0.09 9.42 -44.91
N ASN A 129 1.31 9.18 -44.46
CA ASN A 129 2.47 8.91 -45.32
C ASN A 129 3.42 7.83 -44.80
N GLY A 130 3.02 7.08 -43.77
CA GLY A 130 3.83 6.04 -43.14
C GLY A 130 4.93 6.55 -42.21
N ALA A 131 5.01 7.87 -41.99
CA ALA A 131 5.96 8.52 -41.08
C ALA A 131 5.24 9.36 -40.04
N GLU A 132 5.91 9.63 -38.89
CA GLU A 132 5.38 10.55 -37.89
C GLU A 132 5.23 11.95 -38.48
N PRO A 133 4.09 12.66 -38.19
CA PRO A 133 3.89 14.00 -38.69
C PRO A 133 4.93 14.99 -38.18
N THR A 134 5.42 15.82 -39.07
CA THR A 134 6.35 16.90 -38.72
C THR A 134 5.69 18.27 -38.93
N THR A 135 6.27 19.31 -38.37
CA THR A 135 5.81 20.68 -38.60
C THR A 135 5.96 21.15 -40.04
N ARG A 136 6.72 20.39 -40.85
CA ARG A 136 6.97 20.68 -42.27
C ARG A 136 6.06 19.92 -43.23
N ASP A 137 5.35 18.88 -42.72
CA ASP A 137 4.43 18.11 -43.55
C ASP A 137 3.26 18.99 -43.98
N VAL A 138 3.02 19.03 -45.23
CA VAL A 138 1.87 19.71 -45.86
C VAL A 138 1.05 18.71 -46.67
N PRO A 139 -0.28 18.84 -46.69
CA PRO A 139 -1.16 17.92 -47.40
C PRO A 139 -1.09 18.13 -48.92
N TYR A 140 0.10 18.41 -49.43
CA TYR A 140 0.32 18.65 -50.82
C TYR A 140 1.27 17.62 -51.43
N HIS A 141 0.78 17.00 -52.49
CA HIS A 141 1.60 16.21 -53.38
C HIS A 141 1.33 16.64 -54.85
N PRO A 142 2.36 16.86 -55.67
CA PRO A 142 2.18 17.31 -57.05
C PRO A 142 1.22 16.44 -57.87
N ALA A 143 1.17 15.14 -57.64
CA ALA A 143 0.26 14.22 -58.29
C ALA A 143 -1.23 14.50 -58.01
N TYR A 144 -1.57 15.16 -56.91
CA TYR A 144 -2.95 15.46 -56.51
C TYR A 144 -3.48 16.79 -57.07
N SER A 145 -2.59 17.66 -57.52
CA SER A 145 -3.01 18.89 -58.24
C SER A 145 -3.73 18.58 -59.53
N THR A 146 -3.37 17.47 -60.19
CA THR A 146 -4.03 17.00 -61.41
C THR A 146 -5.36 16.31 -61.11
N SER A 147 -5.50 15.60 -60.00
CA SER A 147 -6.77 14.96 -59.57
C SER A 147 -7.80 15.99 -59.12
N TYR A 148 -7.36 17.07 -58.46
CA TYR A 148 -8.26 18.17 -58.08
C TYR A 148 -8.82 18.90 -59.29
N ALA A 149 -7.98 19.14 -60.29
CA ALA A 149 -8.38 19.75 -61.58
C ALA A 149 -9.37 18.87 -62.38
N ARG A 150 -9.42 17.56 -62.11
CA ARG A 150 -10.36 16.61 -62.75
C ARG A 150 -11.63 16.37 -61.95
N GLY A 151 -11.84 17.05 -60.82
CA GLY A 151 -13.05 16.86 -59.98
C GLY A 151 -13.09 15.52 -59.25
N GLU A 152 -12.02 14.75 -59.24
CA GLU A 152 -11.92 13.50 -58.50
C GLU A 152 -11.73 13.82 -57.01
N GLY A 153 -12.65 13.39 -56.14
CA GLY A 153 -12.70 13.70 -54.70
C GLY A 153 -11.49 13.28 -53.83
N GLY A 154 -10.36 12.86 -54.47
CA GLY A 154 -9.19 12.36 -53.75
C GLY A 154 -8.45 13.35 -52.90
N TYR A 155 -8.47 14.64 -53.24
CA TYR A 155 -7.74 15.66 -52.49
C TYR A 155 -8.36 15.95 -51.11
N GLY A 156 -9.70 16.05 -51.04
CA GLY A 156 -10.39 16.25 -49.77
C GLY A 156 -10.16 15.11 -48.78
N ALA A 157 -10.16 13.87 -49.28
CA ALA A 157 -9.87 12.70 -48.47
C ALA A 157 -8.42 12.71 -47.92
N MET A 158 -7.45 13.12 -48.75
CA MET A 158 -6.05 13.23 -48.35
C MET A 158 -5.84 14.31 -47.26
N VAL A 159 -6.46 15.48 -47.41
CA VAL A 159 -6.39 16.54 -46.38
C VAL A 159 -7.02 16.08 -45.06
N GLN A 160 -8.12 15.35 -45.12
CA GLN A 160 -8.74 14.79 -43.91
C GLN A 160 -7.81 13.73 -43.26
N LEU A 161 -7.16 12.91 -44.05
CA LEU A 161 -6.20 11.92 -43.55
C LEU A 161 -4.99 12.60 -42.88
N TRP A 162 -4.46 13.66 -43.52
CA TRP A 162 -3.41 14.50 -42.93
C TRP A 162 -3.82 15.12 -41.62
N ILE A 163 -5.05 15.70 -41.51
CA ILE A 163 -5.56 16.26 -40.26
C ILE A 163 -5.64 15.18 -39.20
N LYS A 164 -6.27 14.04 -39.50
CA LYS A 164 -6.40 12.92 -38.52
C LYS A 164 -5.04 12.41 -38.07
N SER A 165 -4.07 12.31 -38.96
CA SER A 165 -2.70 11.90 -38.64
C SER A 165 -2.03 12.89 -37.67
N HIS A 166 -2.21 14.20 -37.89
CA HIS A 166 -1.67 15.24 -36.99
C HIS A 166 -2.41 15.27 -35.65
N GLU A 167 -3.75 15.16 -35.64
CA GLU A 167 -4.52 15.06 -34.41
C GLU A 167 -4.08 13.86 -33.57
N ALA A 168 -3.90 12.69 -34.20
CA ALA A 168 -3.41 11.49 -33.53
C ALA A 168 -1.98 11.67 -32.99
N HIS A 169 -1.09 12.32 -33.73
CA HIS A 169 0.26 12.63 -33.24
C HIS A 169 0.23 13.45 -31.96
N TYR A 170 -0.53 14.55 -31.93
CA TYR A 170 -0.64 15.38 -30.73
C TYR A 170 -1.40 14.68 -29.60
N GLN A 171 -2.35 13.80 -29.91
CA GLN A 171 -2.98 12.94 -28.88
C GLN A 171 -1.96 11.96 -28.30
N ALA A 172 -1.09 11.36 -29.10
CA ALA A 172 -0.01 10.52 -28.61
C ALA A 172 0.94 11.28 -27.68
N LEU A 173 1.27 12.53 -28.02
CA LEU A 173 2.10 13.39 -27.17
C LEU A 173 1.41 13.71 -25.82
N ILE A 174 0.09 13.96 -25.81
CA ILE A 174 -0.66 14.14 -24.56
C ILE A 174 -0.62 12.88 -23.72
N MET A 175 -0.80 11.70 -24.31
CA MET A 175 -0.73 10.44 -23.58
C MET A 175 0.66 10.16 -23.03
N ASP A 176 1.73 10.52 -23.74
CA ASP A 176 3.10 10.44 -23.23
C ASP A 176 3.31 11.36 -22.00
N GLN A 177 2.81 12.62 -22.06
CA GLN A 177 2.89 13.54 -20.92
C GLN A 177 2.03 13.05 -19.74
N MET A 178 0.85 12.51 -20.02
CA MET A 178 -0.02 11.90 -19.02
C MET A 178 0.66 10.71 -18.34
N ALA A 179 1.27 9.80 -19.11
CA ALA A 179 2.00 8.66 -18.57
C ALA A 179 3.17 9.09 -17.70
N LYS A 180 3.93 10.11 -18.12
CA LYS A 180 5.03 10.67 -17.32
C LYS A 180 4.53 11.26 -16.01
N PHE A 181 3.49 12.09 -16.05
CA PHE A 181 2.88 12.67 -14.85
C PHE A 181 2.37 11.59 -13.89
N LEU A 182 1.64 10.57 -14.41
CA LEU A 182 1.15 9.45 -13.61
C LEU A 182 2.28 8.65 -12.98
N SER A 183 3.39 8.42 -13.69
CA SER A 183 4.57 7.75 -13.14
C SER A 183 5.18 8.52 -11.96
N GLU A 184 5.24 9.85 -12.06
CA GLU A 184 5.71 10.71 -10.97
C GLU A 184 4.76 10.64 -9.75
N GLN A 185 3.43 10.67 -9.99
CA GLN A 185 2.44 10.53 -8.91
C GLN A 185 2.49 9.15 -8.25
N ILE A 186 2.67 8.07 -9.02
CA ILE A 186 2.84 6.70 -8.49
C ILE A 186 4.07 6.65 -7.56
N ALA A 187 5.17 7.25 -7.94
CA ALA A 187 6.37 7.30 -7.09
C ALA A 187 6.14 8.06 -5.78
N LEU A 188 5.45 9.20 -5.83
CA LEU A 188 5.10 9.98 -4.64
C LEU A 188 4.17 9.21 -3.69
N VAL A 189 3.13 8.57 -4.23
CA VAL A 189 2.20 7.76 -3.43
C VAL A 189 2.90 6.53 -2.86
N ALA A 190 3.81 5.89 -3.60
CA ALA A 190 4.60 4.77 -3.10
C ALA A 190 5.51 5.18 -1.93
N ALA A 191 6.15 6.35 -2.01
CA ALA A 191 6.95 6.91 -0.92
C ALA A 191 6.08 7.21 0.32
N ALA A 192 4.90 7.82 0.13
CA ALA A 192 3.96 8.10 1.20
C ALA A 192 3.42 6.81 1.85
N GLN A 193 3.15 5.77 1.05
CA GLN A 193 2.76 4.45 1.54
C GLN A 193 3.88 3.82 2.39
N THR A 194 5.12 3.91 1.94
CA THR A 194 6.28 3.40 2.70
C THR A 194 6.42 4.09 4.05
N GLU A 195 6.27 5.40 4.10
CA GLU A 195 6.30 6.15 5.37
C GLU A 195 5.09 5.82 6.27
N ALA A 196 3.90 5.61 5.69
CA ALA A 196 2.74 5.19 6.45
C ALA A 196 2.93 3.78 7.03
N ILE A 197 3.48 2.83 6.28
CA ILE A 197 3.83 1.49 6.76
C ILE A 197 4.85 1.58 7.89
N LYS A 198 5.92 2.36 7.71
CA LYS A 198 6.94 2.56 8.73
C LYS A 198 6.32 3.13 10.02
N LYS A 199 5.46 4.15 9.90
CA LYS A 199 4.76 4.73 11.04
C LYS A 199 3.84 3.71 11.72
N ALA A 200 3.08 2.93 10.95
CA ALA A 200 2.20 1.89 11.46
C ALA A 200 2.95 0.73 12.15
N ASN A 201 4.25 0.59 11.92
CA ASN A 201 5.11 -0.43 12.52
C ASN A 201 6.17 0.18 13.48
N THR A 202 5.99 1.43 13.92
CA THR A 202 6.86 2.08 14.91
C THR A 202 6.18 2.09 16.27
N PHE A 203 6.79 1.43 17.25
CA PHE A 203 6.32 1.31 18.62
C PHE A 203 7.17 2.21 19.52
N THR A 204 6.55 3.16 20.19
CA THR A 204 7.21 4.06 21.12
C THR A 204 6.73 3.76 22.54
N LEU A 205 7.66 3.41 23.41
CA LEU A 205 7.39 3.09 24.82
C LEU A 205 8.34 3.88 25.71
N PRO A 206 7.85 4.31 26.90
CA PRO A 206 8.74 4.92 27.87
C PRO A 206 9.79 3.91 28.34
N VAL A 207 10.97 4.39 28.68
CA VAL A 207 11.98 3.58 29.35
C VAL A 207 11.57 3.45 30.82
N LEU A 208 10.89 2.36 31.15
CA LEU A 208 10.57 2.02 32.53
C LEU A 208 11.35 0.78 32.94
N THR A 209 11.95 0.87 34.12
CA THR A 209 12.92 -0.13 34.58
C THR A 209 12.29 -1.19 35.47
N ASP A 210 11.09 -0.95 35.97
CA ASP A 210 10.47 -1.72 37.06
C ASP A 210 9.01 -2.13 36.81
N LYS A 211 8.43 -1.72 35.66
CA LYS A 211 7.02 -1.98 35.34
C LYS A 211 6.84 -2.54 33.94
N ALA A 212 5.77 -3.30 33.79
CA ALA A 212 5.29 -3.70 32.47
C ALA A 212 4.55 -2.55 31.79
N GLU A 213 4.79 -2.38 30.50
CA GLU A 213 4.18 -1.34 29.70
C GLU A 213 3.60 -1.92 28.41
N MET A 214 2.59 -1.24 27.90
CA MET A 214 1.99 -1.57 26.61
C MET A 214 2.05 -0.37 25.68
N GLY A 215 2.51 -0.60 24.46
CA GLY A 215 2.53 0.36 23.38
C GLY A 215 1.70 -0.11 22.19
N VAL A 216 1.23 0.85 21.42
CA VAL A 216 0.64 0.61 20.10
C VAL A 216 1.52 1.17 19.02
N ALA A 217 1.37 0.66 17.82
CA ALA A 217 2.03 1.24 16.66
C ALA A 217 1.64 2.73 16.52
N ALA A 218 2.66 3.58 16.36
CA ALA A 218 2.52 5.04 16.29
C ALA A 218 1.92 5.73 17.55
N GLY A 219 1.93 5.08 18.72
CA GLY A 219 1.38 5.69 19.91
C GLY A 219 1.67 4.93 21.20
N SER A 220 1.01 5.32 22.29
CA SER A 220 0.98 4.60 23.55
C SER A 220 -0.46 4.36 24.00
N ILE A 221 -0.69 3.29 24.76
CA ILE A 221 -2.00 3.04 25.37
C ILE A 221 -1.98 3.59 26.79
N ALA A 222 -2.92 4.49 27.10
CA ALA A 222 -3.19 4.85 28.48
C ALA A 222 -3.99 3.73 29.14
N ILE A 223 -3.41 3.09 30.15
CA ILE A 223 -4.13 2.13 31.00
C ILE A 223 -5.07 2.95 31.89
N THR A 224 -6.38 2.84 31.67
CA THR A 224 -7.36 3.55 32.50
C THR A 224 -7.44 2.93 33.87
N ALA A 225 -7.67 3.78 34.88
CA ALA A 225 -7.70 3.41 36.31
C ALA A 225 -8.76 2.35 36.71
N GLY A 226 -9.51 1.81 35.76
CA GLY A 226 -10.47 0.73 35.99
C GLY A 226 -9.86 -0.68 36.00
N SER A 227 -8.59 -0.85 35.63
CA SER A 227 -7.92 -2.15 35.73
C SER A 227 -7.52 -2.39 37.21
N LYS A 228 -8.17 -3.33 37.84
CA LYS A 228 -7.89 -3.70 39.24
C LYS A 228 -6.54 -4.38 39.45
N MET A 229 -5.81 -4.68 38.37
CA MET A 229 -4.55 -5.40 38.41
C MET A 229 -3.53 -4.72 37.47
N THR A 230 -2.31 -4.55 37.95
CA THR A 230 -1.22 -4.09 37.08
C THR A 230 -0.84 -5.19 36.06
N LEU A 231 -0.25 -4.82 34.96
CA LEU A 231 0.21 -5.75 33.95
C LEU A 231 1.23 -6.76 34.52
N ASP A 232 2.13 -6.30 35.40
CA ASP A 232 3.08 -7.18 36.11
C ASP A 232 2.37 -8.17 37.03
N ALA A 233 1.38 -7.72 37.79
CA ALA A 233 0.62 -8.60 38.65
C ALA A 233 -0.16 -9.66 37.85
N ALA A 234 -0.73 -9.29 36.72
CA ALA A 234 -1.40 -10.22 35.80
C ALA A 234 -0.42 -11.26 35.24
N LEU A 235 0.77 -10.83 34.81
CA LEU A 235 1.83 -11.71 34.32
C LEU A 235 2.27 -12.71 35.40
N GLN A 236 2.56 -12.22 36.60
CA GLN A 236 2.98 -13.08 37.73
C GLN A 236 1.88 -14.04 38.14
N ALA A 237 0.63 -13.60 38.16
CA ALA A 237 -0.51 -14.46 38.46
C ALA A 237 -0.67 -15.57 37.38
N GLY A 238 -0.47 -15.25 36.10
CA GLY A 238 -0.48 -16.23 35.00
C GLY A 238 0.67 -17.26 35.15
N ILE A 239 1.87 -16.82 35.49
CA ILE A 239 3.02 -17.70 35.76
C ILE A 239 2.73 -18.62 36.95
N GLN A 240 2.16 -18.11 38.02
CA GLN A 240 1.81 -18.92 39.20
C GLN A 240 0.70 -19.94 38.88
N ALA A 241 -0.29 -19.55 38.09
CA ALA A 241 -1.34 -20.47 37.64
C ALA A 241 -0.75 -21.62 36.81
N LEU A 242 0.20 -21.36 35.89
CA LEU A 242 0.92 -22.39 35.11
C LEU A 242 1.72 -23.32 36.05
N LYS A 243 2.40 -22.80 37.04
CA LYS A 243 3.09 -23.62 38.06
C LYS A 243 2.14 -24.55 38.83
N GLY A 244 0.91 -24.08 39.08
CA GLY A 244 -0.11 -24.85 39.80
C GLY A 244 -0.71 -26.00 38.99
N ILE A 245 -0.64 -25.94 37.65
CA ILE A 245 -1.18 -27.00 36.77
C ILE A 245 -0.32 -28.29 36.83
N GLY A 246 0.94 -28.18 37.26
CA GLY A 246 1.87 -29.30 37.44
C GLY A 246 2.45 -29.84 36.11
N SER A 247 3.71 -30.30 36.16
CA SER A 247 4.49 -30.72 34.98
C SER A 247 3.84 -31.89 34.19
N VAL A 248 3.13 -32.78 34.87
CA VAL A 248 2.51 -33.96 34.25
C VAL A 248 1.28 -33.59 33.38
N ALA A 249 0.59 -32.50 33.73
CA ALA A 249 -0.55 -32.02 32.92
C ALA A 249 -0.06 -31.19 31.72
N LEU A 250 1.05 -30.45 31.88
CA LEU A 250 1.66 -29.67 30.79
C LEU A 250 2.25 -30.54 29.67
N ASP A 251 2.78 -31.73 29.98
CA ASP A 251 3.27 -32.68 28.97
C ASP A 251 2.16 -33.33 28.16
N ARG A 252 0.94 -33.38 28.69
CA ARG A 252 -0.25 -33.98 28.01
C ARG A 252 -1.10 -32.97 27.27
N VAL A 253 -1.01 -31.70 27.61
CA VAL A 253 -1.79 -30.62 27.02
C VAL A 253 -0.84 -29.70 26.27
N THR A 254 -0.39 -30.14 25.12
CA THR A 254 0.33 -29.27 24.18
C THR A 254 -0.62 -28.14 23.77
N GLY A 255 -0.24 -26.90 24.10
CA GLY A 255 -0.98 -25.72 23.69
C GLY A 255 -1.90 -25.09 24.73
N VAL A 256 -1.65 -25.29 26.05
CA VAL A 256 -2.37 -24.53 27.09
C VAL A 256 -1.63 -23.25 27.42
N GLY A 257 -2.31 -22.14 27.34
CA GLY A 257 -1.87 -20.82 27.80
C GLY A 257 -2.80 -20.26 28.89
N ILE A 258 -2.30 -19.31 29.64
CA ILE A 258 -3.10 -18.52 30.57
C ILE A 258 -3.28 -17.12 29.98
N GLY A 259 -4.50 -16.75 29.62
CA GLY A 259 -4.81 -15.41 29.14
C GLY A 259 -4.52 -14.36 30.21
N LEU A 260 -3.75 -13.33 29.84
CA LEU A 260 -3.36 -12.25 30.75
C LEU A 260 -4.23 -11.01 30.58
N LEU A 261 -4.45 -10.62 29.37
CA LEU A 261 -5.08 -9.35 29.01
C LEU A 261 -5.98 -9.52 27.81
N VAL A 262 -7.16 -8.95 27.94
CA VAL A 262 -8.03 -8.66 26.79
C VAL A 262 -8.24 -7.16 26.78
N TYR A 263 -8.00 -6.53 25.64
CA TYR A 263 -8.44 -5.16 25.41
C TYR A 263 -9.55 -5.16 24.35
N SER A 264 -10.38 -4.14 24.34
CA SER A 264 -11.42 -4.04 23.32
C SER A 264 -10.76 -4.04 21.92
N PRO A 265 -11.25 -4.84 20.96
CA PRO A 265 -10.72 -4.84 19.59
C PRO A 265 -11.03 -3.55 18.83
N GLN A 266 -11.81 -2.65 19.44
CA GLN A 266 -12.19 -1.38 18.87
C GLN A 266 -11.90 -0.24 19.84
N LEU A 267 -11.46 0.89 19.31
CA LEU A 267 -11.33 2.14 20.05
C LEU A 267 -12.72 2.67 20.42
N GLY A 268 -12.79 3.61 21.41
CA GLY A 268 -14.05 4.22 21.81
C GLY A 268 -14.84 4.91 20.69
N ASN A 269 -14.19 5.23 19.57
CA ASN A 269 -14.79 5.76 18.34
C ASN A 269 -15.20 4.65 17.33
N GLY A 270 -15.08 3.37 17.69
CA GLY A 270 -15.41 2.22 16.84
C GLY A 270 -14.30 1.78 15.88
N ASP A 271 -13.15 2.43 15.88
CA ASP A 271 -12.01 2.02 15.07
C ASP A 271 -11.33 0.77 15.66
N LEU A 272 -10.75 -0.06 14.79
CA LEU A 272 -9.98 -1.22 15.21
C LEU A 272 -8.68 -0.79 15.89
N HIS A 273 -8.25 -1.57 16.88
CA HIS A 273 -6.96 -1.35 17.52
C HIS A 273 -5.82 -1.66 16.54
N PRO A 274 -4.78 -0.83 16.51
CA PRO A 274 -3.54 -1.16 15.82
C PRO A 274 -2.83 -2.33 16.52
N SER A 275 -1.81 -2.87 15.87
CA SER A 275 -0.89 -3.83 16.51
C SER A 275 -0.29 -3.25 17.79
N THR A 276 -0.14 -4.09 18.79
CA THR A 276 0.36 -3.69 20.11
C THR A 276 1.67 -4.42 20.44
N MET A 277 2.42 -3.86 21.38
CA MET A 277 3.61 -4.46 21.96
C MET A 277 3.53 -4.35 23.48
N MET A 278 3.74 -5.47 24.15
CA MET A 278 3.91 -5.51 25.60
C MET A 278 5.39 -5.62 25.93
N THR A 279 5.87 -4.81 26.88
CA THR A 279 7.21 -4.92 27.44
C THR A 279 7.15 -5.18 28.93
N VAL A 280 8.04 -6.04 29.41
CA VAL A 280 8.20 -6.33 30.83
C VAL A 280 9.70 -6.39 31.16
N PRO A 281 10.13 -6.17 32.40
CA PRO A 281 11.48 -6.47 32.82
C PRO A 281 11.81 -7.93 32.44
N ALA A 282 12.94 -8.19 31.79
CA ALA A 282 13.27 -9.54 31.31
C ALA A 282 13.33 -10.57 32.45
N LYS A 283 13.71 -10.13 33.65
CA LYS A 283 13.70 -10.95 34.89
C LYS A 283 12.31 -11.46 35.30
N SER A 284 11.24 -10.80 34.85
CA SER A 284 9.88 -11.23 35.14
C SER A 284 9.49 -12.52 34.42
N ILE A 285 10.08 -12.77 33.25
CA ILE A 285 9.91 -14.00 32.45
C ILE A 285 11.01 -15.02 32.75
N ALA A 286 12.24 -14.54 32.92
CA ALA A 286 13.42 -15.36 33.14
C ALA A 286 14.25 -14.86 34.33
N PRO A 287 13.96 -15.32 35.54
CA PRO A 287 14.70 -14.89 36.74
C PRO A 287 16.20 -15.18 36.69
N SER A 288 16.64 -16.18 35.94
CA SER A 288 18.01 -16.65 35.83
C SER A 288 18.64 -16.34 34.47
N LEU A 289 18.66 -15.06 34.09
CA LEU A 289 19.29 -14.63 32.85
C LEU A 289 20.84 -14.68 32.94
N PRO A 290 21.57 -15.01 31.86
CA PRO A 290 23.02 -14.94 31.80
C PRO A 290 23.55 -13.53 32.10
N VAL A 291 24.68 -13.45 32.81
CA VAL A 291 25.32 -12.17 33.13
C VAL A 291 25.83 -11.44 31.87
N ASN A 292 26.15 -12.17 30.82
CA ASN A 292 26.72 -11.65 29.57
C ASN A 292 25.70 -11.47 28.43
N LEU A 293 24.45 -11.09 28.73
CA LEU A 293 23.38 -10.90 27.75
C LEU A 293 23.78 -10.00 26.57
N LEU A 294 24.57 -8.95 26.81
CA LEU A 294 25.05 -8.07 25.74
C LEU A 294 25.96 -8.81 24.75
N ALA A 295 26.75 -9.76 25.18
CA ALA A 295 27.57 -10.59 24.28
C ALA A 295 26.65 -11.52 23.46
N VAL A 296 25.62 -12.10 24.07
CA VAL A 296 24.60 -12.89 23.36
C VAL A 296 23.86 -12.01 22.34
N ALA A 297 23.50 -10.79 22.70
CA ALA A 297 22.84 -9.84 21.79
C ALA A 297 23.73 -9.49 20.59
N SER A 298 25.00 -9.23 20.83
CA SER A 298 25.98 -8.88 19.78
C SER A 298 26.22 -10.02 18.78
N SER A 299 26.15 -11.28 19.24
CA SER A 299 26.23 -12.46 18.37
C SER A 299 24.92 -12.82 17.68
N GLY A 300 23.84 -12.06 17.93
CA GLY A 300 22.50 -12.39 17.42
C GLY A 300 21.91 -13.67 18.03
N GLY A 301 22.40 -14.07 19.20
CA GLY A 301 22.05 -15.31 19.88
C GLY A 301 20.67 -15.31 20.53
N SER A 302 20.42 -16.38 21.31
CA SER A 302 19.19 -16.58 22.07
C SER A 302 19.50 -17.11 23.47
N VAL A 303 18.55 -17.00 24.39
CA VAL A 303 18.62 -17.58 25.73
C VAL A 303 17.37 -18.42 25.98
N ASP A 304 17.51 -19.41 26.85
CA ASP A 304 16.39 -20.25 27.25
C ASP A 304 15.64 -19.59 28.42
N VAL A 305 14.32 -19.53 28.28
CA VAL A 305 13.42 -18.97 29.28
C VAL A 305 12.35 -19.99 29.67
N PRO A 306 11.89 -20.01 30.94
CA PRO A 306 10.88 -20.96 31.40
C PRO A 306 9.47 -20.62 30.96
N TYR A 307 9.22 -19.35 30.62
CA TYR A 307 7.93 -18.85 30.16
C TYR A 307 8.11 -17.91 28.99
N ARG A 308 7.14 -17.93 28.06
CA ARG A 308 7.03 -16.97 26.97
C ARG A 308 5.63 -16.37 26.97
N VAL A 309 5.44 -15.26 26.28
CA VAL A 309 4.13 -14.66 26.09
C VAL A 309 3.79 -14.75 24.62
N TYR A 310 2.63 -15.30 24.32
CA TYR A 310 2.03 -15.32 23.00
C TYR A 310 1.06 -14.14 22.87
N GLY A 311 1.27 -13.30 21.88
CA GLY A 311 0.40 -12.15 21.58
C GLY A 311 -0.34 -12.37 20.27
N GLU A 312 -1.65 -12.31 20.31
CA GLU A 312 -2.47 -12.40 19.11
C GLU A 312 -3.73 -11.56 19.22
N GLN A 313 -3.99 -10.78 18.18
CA GLN A 313 -5.14 -9.88 18.13
C GLN A 313 -5.17 -8.87 19.30
N HIS A 314 -6.08 -9.03 20.23
CA HIS A 314 -6.28 -8.18 21.38
C HIS A 314 -5.91 -8.88 22.71
N LYS A 315 -5.07 -9.91 22.65
CA LYS A 315 -4.86 -10.83 23.75
C LYS A 315 -3.39 -11.20 23.89
N TYR A 316 -2.98 -11.33 25.15
CA TYR A 316 -1.68 -11.89 25.50
C TYR A 316 -1.88 -13.09 26.42
N SER A 317 -1.15 -14.17 26.17
CA SER A 317 -1.26 -15.40 26.95
C SER A 317 0.13 -15.88 27.39
N VAL A 318 0.32 -16.17 28.67
CA VAL A 318 1.54 -16.78 29.18
C VAL A 318 1.53 -18.28 28.85
N VAL A 319 2.66 -18.77 28.35
CA VAL A 319 2.85 -20.17 28.01
C VAL A 319 4.12 -20.69 28.67
N ALA A 320 4.07 -21.92 29.16
CA ALA A 320 5.26 -22.59 29.65
C ALA A 320 6.09 -23.12 28.46
N THR A 321 7.40 -23.05 28.57
CA THR A 321 8.30 -23.63 27.58
C THR A 321 8.65 -25.06 27.93
N THR A 322 8.92 -25.88 26.93
CA THR A 322 9.33 -27.27 27.10
C THR A 322 10.63 -27.54 26.34
N SER A 323 11.40 -28.52 26.82
CA SER A 323 12.62 -28.94 26.15
C SER A 323 12.38 -29.87 24.94
N SER A 324 11.16 -30.45 24.82
CA SER A 324 10.84 -31.38 23.74
C SER A 324 9.34 -31.29 23.38
N GLY A 325 9.04 -31.13 22.10
CA GLY A 325 7.69 -31.27 21.52
C GLY A 325 6.68 -30.18 21.86
N GLY A 326 7.06 -29.13 22.60
CA GLY A 326 6.21 -28.01 22.99
C GLY A 326 6.75 -26.65 22.55
N VAL A 327 6.33 -25.59 23.26
CA VAL A 327 6.80 -24.22 22.98
C VAL A 327 8.29 -24.12 23.25
N SER A 328 9.09 -23.71 22.26
CA SER A 328 10.54 -23.55 22.37
C SER A 328 10.90 -22.57 23.48
N ALA A 329 11.88 -22.94 24.31
CA ALA A 329 12.43 -22.07 25.34
C ALA A 329 13.30 -20.93 24.77
N LYS A 330 13.77 -21.02 23.54
CA LYS A 330 14.71 -20.09 22.93
C LYS A 330 14.06 -18.76 22.57
N VAL A 331 14.49 -17.70 23.25
CA VAL A 331 14.09 -16.32 22.97
C VAL A 331 15.29 -15.57 22.40
N PRO A 332 15.14 -14.90 21.24
CA PRO A 332 16.20 -14.08 20.68
C PRO A 332 16.61 -12.95 21.62
N VAL A 333 17.92 -12.61 21.59
CA VAL A 333 18.45 -11.45 22.33
C VAL A 333 19.03 -10.46 21.35
N ARG A 334 18.67 -9.19 21.46
CA ARG A 334 19.11 -8.11 20.57
C ARG A 334 19.58 -6.89 21.35
N ALA A 335 20.55 -6.17 20.80
CA ALA A 335 21.05 -4.94 21.40
C ALA A 335 20.30 -3.74 20.83
N LEU A 336 19.83 -2.87 21.72
CA LEU A 336 19.34 -1.54 21.36
C LEU A 336 20.51 -0.61 21.06
N THR A 337 20.32 0.30 20.12
CA THR A 337 21.29 1.34 19.78
C THR A 337 20.77 2.71 20.17
N PHE A 338 21.65 3.57 20.67
CA PHE A 338 21.28 4.96 20.94
C PHE A 338 21.21 5.76 19.64
N ASN A 339 20.06 6.36 19.41
CA ASN A 339 19.83 7.29 18.31
C ASN A 339 19.80 8.72 18.84
N ALA A 340 20.85 9.47 18.57
CA ALA A 340 21.00 10.83 19.08
C ALA A 340 19.95 11.80 18.49
N SER A 341 19.52 11.61 17.25
CA SER A 341 18.51 12.46 16.60
C SER A 341 17.13 12.32 17.25
N LEU A 342 16.82 11.15 17.76
CA LEU A 342 15.56 10.87 18.44
C LEU A 342 15.67 10.99 19.97
N ASN A 343 16.89 11.18 20.50
CA ASN A 343 17.19 11.04 21.93
C ASN A 343 16.55 9.79 22.53
N ALA A 344 16.75 8.65 21.88
CA ALA A 344 16.06 7.41 22.21
C ALA A 344 16.96 6.19 21.95
N TYR A 345 16.71 5.09 22.65
CA TYR A 345 17.22 3.78 22.26
C TYR A 345 16.29 3.17 21.22
N THR A 346 16.86 2.60 20.15
CA THR A 346 16.09 2.07 19.04
C THR A 346 16.57 0.69 18.62
N PHE A 347 15.66 -0.08 18.03
CA PHE A 347 15.93 -1.31 17.31
C PHE A 347 14.95 -1.45 16.15
N THR A 348 15.43 -1.91 15.00
CA THR A 348 14.54 -2.23 13.86
C THR A 348 14.74 -3.71 13.51
N THR A 349 13.63 -4.46 13.47
CA THR A 349 13.65 -5.89 13.11
C THR A 349 13.95 -6.07 11.62
N ALA A 350 14.43 -7.26 11.27
CA ALA A 350 14.67 -7.65 9.87
C ALA A 350 13.40 -8.18 9.16
N ASP A 351 12.28 -8.22 9.86
CA ASP A 351 11.02 -8.74 9.33
C ASP A 351 10.47 -7.86 8.19
N THR A 352 9.52 -8.40 7.45
CA THR A 352 8.80 -7.65 6.43
C THR A 352 7.30 -7.70 6.75
N PRO A 353 6.65 -6.55 7.09
CA PRO A 353 7.28 -5.22 7.28
C PRO A 353 8.14 -5.15 8.54
N SER A 354 9.23 -4.36 8.49
CA SER A 354 10.09 -4.16 9.64
C SER A 354 9.39 -3.40 10.76
N ARG A 355 9.61 -3.83 12.01
CA ARG A 355 9.10 -3.16 13.21
C ARG A 355 10.22 -2.33 13.83
N THR A 356 9.93 -1.08 14.17
CA THR A 356 10.89 -0.19 14.83
C THR A 356 10.43 0.07 16.27
N LEU A 357 11.30 -0.23 17.21
CA LEU A 357 11.11 0.07 18.62
C LEU A 357 11.85 1.36 18.94
N VAL A 358 11.18 2.23 19.67
CA VAL A 358 11.74 3.51 20.13
C VAL A 358 11.47 3.66 21.63
N PHE A 359 12.55 3.82 22.40
CA PHE A 359 12.52 4.05 23.83
C PHE A 359 13.12 5.44 24.12
N PRO A 360 12.30 6.51 24.16
CA PRO A 360 12.76 7.86 24.43
C PRO A 360 13.38 7.97 25.81
N ILE A 361 14.53 8.62 25.91
CA ILE A 361 15.13 8.94 27.21
C ILE A 361 14.41 10.14 27.77
N ALA A 362 13.81 9.98 28.97
CA ALA A 362 13.24 11.12 29.68
C ALA A 362 14.37 12.11 29.99
N THR A 363 14.33 13.31 29.43
CA THR A 363 15.22 14.41 29.81
C THR A 363 14.84 14.82 31.22
N PRO A 364 15.74 14.78 32.23
CA PRO A 364 15.42 15.31 33.54
C PRO A 364 15.02 16.79 33.38
N GLY A 365 13.83 17.13 33.80
CA GLY A 365 13.33 18.49 33.70
C GLY A 365 14.03 19.45 34.69
N ASN A 366 15.29 19.80 34.42
CA ASN A 366 16.02 20.84 35.10
C ASN A 366 17.15 21.38 34.23
N SER A 367 16.81 22.22 33.25
CA SER A 367 17.74 23.20 32.70
C SER A 367 16.95 24.36 32.10
N SER A 368 16.97 25.47 32.82
CA SER A 368 16.18 26.68 32.57
C SER A 368 16.76 27.60 31.46
N THR A 369 17.45 27.08 30.46
CA THR A 369 18.09 27.97 29.43
C THR A 369 18.18 27.43 28.01
N SER A 370 17.53 26.34 27.69
CA SER A 370 17.35 25.96 26.27
C SER A 370 15.88 25.65 26.03
N THR A 371 15.32 26.26 25.01
CA THR A 371 13.96 25.89 24.54
C THR A 371 13.97 24.39 24.31
N PRO A 372 13.19 23.58 25.06
CA PRO A 372 13.18 22.14 24.86
C PRO A 372 12.72 21.89 23.44
N ALA A 373 13.46 21.08 22.70
CA ALA A 373 12.90 20.45 21.50
C ALA A 373 11.56 19.84 21.94
N LYS A 374 10.47 20.37 21.35
CA LYS A 374 9.10 19.98 21.70
C LYS A 374 9.06 18.45 21.72
N PRO A 375 8.77 17.78 22.87
CA PRO A 375 8.72 16.34 22.91
C PRO A 375 7.78 15.92 21.77
N VAL A 376 8.19 14.97 20.95
CA VAL A 376 7.29 14.39 19.95
C VAL A 376 6.11 13.89 20.76
N ALA A 377 4.95 14.56 20.64
CA ALA A 377 3.76 14.18 21.35
C ALA A 377 3.40 12.77 20.87
N VAL A 378 3.63 11.78 21.74
CA VAL A 378 3.22 10.40 21.46
C VAL A 378 1.69 10.41 21.50
N PRO A 379 1.00 10.05 20.43
CA PRO A 379 -0.45 9.97 20.47
C PRO A 379 -0.88 9.01 21.56
N VAL A 380 -1.72 9.47 22.47
CA VAL A 380 -2.30 8.63 23.53
C VAL A 380 -3.67 8.17 23.03
N TYR A 381 -3.83 6.86 22.86
CA TYR A 381 -5.14 6.29 22.56
C TYR A 381 -5.97 6.28 23.86
N THR A 382 -6.94 7.19 23.94
CA THR A 382 -7.88 7.26 25.06
C THR A 382 -9.08 6.37 24.81
N GLY A 383 -9.65 5.81 25.89
CA GLY A 383 -10.85 4.96 25.80
C GLY A 383 -10.58 3.47 25.60
N VAL A 384 -9.32 3.05 25.64
CA VAL A 384 -8.95 1.64 25.70
C VAL A 384 -9.12 1.15 27.12
N THR A 385 -10.06 0.24 27.34
CA THR A 385 -10.21 -0.46 28.63
C THR A 385 -9.47 -1.78 28.52
N LEU A 386 -8.37 -1.92 29.26
CA LEU A 386 -7.75 -3.21 29.48
C LEU A 386 -8.59 -3.95 30.54
N THR A 387 -9.24 -5.01 30.12
CA THR A 387 -9.94 -5.89 31.03
C THR A 387 -8.97 -7.00 31.41
N PRO A 388 -8.47 -7.08 32.66
CA PRO A 388 -7.72 -8.24 33.06
C PRO A 388 -8.63 -9.46 32.93
N LEU A 389 -8.18 -10.47 32.21
CA LEU A 389 -8.87 -11.74 32.17
C LEU A 389 -8.90 -12.35 33.59
N GLU A 390 -10.04 -12.92 33.94
CA GLU A 390 -10.03 -13.99 34.91
C GLU A 390 -8.96 -15.00 34.45
N ILE A 391 -8.08 -15.38 35.38
CA ILE A 391 -7.00 -16.34 35.12
C ILE A 391 -7.66 -17.66 34.70
N LYS A 392 -7.79 -17.85 33.40
CA LYS A 392 -8.45 -19.02 32.81
C LYS A 392 -7.50 -19.70 31.87
N ALA A 393 -7.35 -21.00 32.03
CA ALA A 393 -6.64 -21.83 31.07
C ALA A 393 -7.34 -21.75 29.71
N GLU A 394 -6.57 -21.53 28.68
CA GLU A 394 -7.04 -21.44 27.30
C GLU A 394 -6.36 -22.48 26.43
N GLU A 395 -7.11 -23.04 25.50
CA GLU A 395 -6.52 -23.80 24.40
C GLU A 395 -5.89 -22.82 23.42
N LEU A 396 -4.60 -22.98 23.21
CA LEU A 396 -3.85 -22.27 22.18
C LEU A 396 -3.90 -23.03 20.85
N PRO A 397 -3.62 -22.37 19.73
CA PRO A 397 -3.35 -23.05 18.49
C PRO A 397 -2.29 -24.15 18.65
N ALA A 398 -2.29 -25.16 17.79
CA ALA A 398 -1.26 -26.21 17.80
C ALA A 398 0.14 -25.58 17.79
N VAL A 399 1.11 -26.21 18.46
CA VAL A 399 2.47 -25.64 18.69
C VAL A 399 3.17 -25.25 17.38
N ASP A 400 2.95 -26.01 16.30
CA ASP A 400 3.45 -25.71 14.96
C ASP A 400 2.77 -24.51 14.28
N GLN A 401 1.64 -24.04 14.83
CA GLN A 401 0.89 -22.86 14.38
C GLN A 401 1.12 -21.65 15.30
N LEU A 402 1.78 -21.81 16.45
CA LEU A 402 2.13 -20.72 17.34
C LEU A 402 3.30 -19.93 16.75
N ASP A 403 3.04 -18.67 16.43
CA ASP A 403 4.05 -17.73 15.98
C ASP A 403 4.26 -16.70 17.10
N ILE A 404 5.30 -16.93 17.93
CA ILE A 404 5.59 -16.08 19.07
C ILE A 404 6.63 -15.05 18.65
N HIS A 405 6.19 -13.83 18.44
CA HIS A 405 7.05 -12.69 18.12
C HIS A 405 7.52 -12.00 19.41
N ASP A 406 8.51 -12.59 20.06
CA ASP A 406 9.11 -12.05 21.28
C ASP A 406 10.62 -11.93 21.17
N CYS A 407 11.21 -11.07 21.98
CA CYS A 407 12.65 -10.82 22.02
C CYS A 407 13.05 -10.19 23.35
N ILE A 408 14.26 -10.49 23.83
CA ILE A 408 14.89 -9.75 24.91
C ILE A 408 15.78 -8.68 24.31
N TYR A 409 15.52 -7.42 24.70
CA TYR A 409 16.29 -6.27 24.26
C TYR A 409 17.21 -5.79 25.38
N CYS A 410 18.49 -5.63 25.04
CA CYS A 410 19.50 -5.14 25.96
C CYS A 410 19.86 -3.70 25.63
N PHE A 411 19.83 -2.83 26.61
CA PHE A 411 20.36 -1.47 26.50
C PHE A 411 21.89 -1.49 26.44
N PRO A 412 22.53 -0.48 25.83
CA PRO A 412 24.00 -0.40 25.76
C PRO A 412 24.64 -0.44 27.15
N ALA A 413 25.86 -0.94 27.23
CA ALA A 413 26.67 -0.89 28.44
C ALA A 413 26.79 0.56 28.94
N GLY A 414 26.67 0.78 30.25
CA GLY A 414 26.73 2.09 30.84
C GLY A 414 25.40 2.86 30.86
N SER A 415 24.35 2.37 30.23
CA SER A 415 23.00 2.99 30.30
C SER A 415 22.38 2.91 31.69
N GLY A 416 22.80 1.96 32.52
CA GLY A 416 22.19 1.64 33.82
C GLY A 416 20.79 1.00 33.72
N LEU A 417 20.31 0.72 32.50
CA LEU A 417 18.98 0.17 32.27
C LEU A 417 19.01 -1.36 32.19
N PRO A 418 18.09 -2.06 32.87
CA PRO A 418 18.00 -3.52 32.81
C PRO A 418 17.44 -3.96 31.47
N PRO A 419 17.72 -5.22 31.02
CA PRO A 419 17.13 -5.78 29.83
C PRO A 419 15.61 -5.92 29.96
N ILE A 420 14.93 -5.74 28.84
CA ILE A 420 13.48 -5.87 28.73
C ILE A 420 13.12 -7.06 27.84
N TYR A 421 12.06 -7.75 28.17
CA TYR A 421 11.40 -8.71 27.30
C TYR A 421 10.23 -8.01 26.61
N ALA A 422 10.13 -8.13 25.30
CA ALA A 422 9.05 -7.55 24.52
C ALA A 422 8.36 -8.63 23.69
N VAL A 423 7.06 -8.52 23.56
CA VAL A 423 6.22 -9.37 22.71
C VAL A 423 5.24 -8.54 21.91
N PHE A 424 5.09 -8.86 20.64
CA PHE A 424 4.14 -8.23 19.74
C PHE A 424 2.83 -9.00 19.70
N SER A 425 1.73 -8.27 19.61
CA SER A 425 0.40 -8.81 19.31
C SER A 425 -0.15 -8.11 18.08
N GLU A 426 -0.31 -8.85 17.01
CA GLU A 426 -0.77 -8.33 15.73
C GLU A 426 -2.25 -8.65 15.54
N SER A 427 -3.01 -7.67 15.03
CA SER A 427 -4.39 -7.88 14.66
C SER A 427 -4.49 -8.19 13.17
N LEU A 428 -5.13 -9.32 12.85
CA LEU A 428 -5.55 -9.64 11.49
C LEU A 428 -6.93 -9.06 11.17
N ASP A 429 -7.64 -8.59 12.17
CA ASP A 429 -8.94 -7.95 11.99
C ASP A 429 -8.75 -6.51 11.54
N SER A 430 -9.18 -6.21 10.31
CA SER A 430 -8.96 -4.91 9.66
C SER A 430 -10.25 -4.24 9.17
N GLY A 431 -11.39 -4.64 9.69
CA GLY A 431 -12.70 -4.20 9.17
C GLY A 431 -13.11 -4.94 7.89
N LYS A 432 -12.23 -5.05 6.88
CA LYS A 432 -12.45 -5.86 5.68
C LYS A 432 -12.21 -7.35 5.95
N PHE A 433 -11.18 -7.70 6.68
CA PHE A 433 -10.82 -9.07 7.00
C PHE A 433 -11.05 -9.36 8.48
N SER A 434 -11.43 -10.59 8.79
CA SER A 434 -11.32 -11.13 10.14
C SER A 434 -10.43 -12.37 10.14
N ARG A 435 -9.68 -12.57 11.22
CA ARG A 435 -8.84 -13.76 11.37
C ARG A 435 -9.65 -15.05 11.17
N LYS A 436 -10.82 -15.13 11.77
CA LYS A 436 -11.73 -16.27 11.63
C LYS A 436 -12.09 -16.57 10.18
N GLN A 437 -12.33 -15.54 9.37
CA GLN A 437 -12.68 -15.70 7.96
C GLN A 437 -11.46 -16.08 7.13
N LEU A 438 -10.31 -15.47 7.37
CA LEU A 438 -9.05 -15.84 6.71
C LEU A 438 -8.70 -17.30 7.01
N ASP A 439 -8.75 -17.73 8.26
CA ASP A 439 -8.50 -19.11 8.66
C ASP A 439 -9.46 -20.11 7.97
N LYS A 440 -10.76 -19.82 7.98
CA LYS A 440 -11.78 -20.63 7.32
C LYS A 440 -11.54 -20.76 5.81
N LYS A 441 -11.01 -19.71 5.17
CA LYS A 441 -10.81 -19.64 3.71
C LYS A 441 -9.37 -19.91 3.27
N PHE A 442 -8.47 -20.17 4.19
CA PHE A 442 -7.05 -20.44 3.94
C PHE A 442 -6.81 -21.61 2.97
N LYS A 443 -7.74 -22.57 2.92
CA LYS A 443 -7.71 -23.66 1.93
C LYS A 443 -7.63 -23.19 0.47
N HIS A 444 -7.97 -21.94 0.19
CA HIS A 444 -7.89 -21.32 -1.14
C HIS A 444 -6.65 -20.44 -1.32
N ALA A 445 -5.79 -20.32 -0.31
CA ALA A 445 -4.63 -19.44 -0.33
C ALA A 445 -3.66 -19.74 -1.49
N ASN A 446 -3.54 -21.01 -1.86
CA ASN A 446 -2.73 -21.44 -3.00
C ASN A 446 -3.20 -20.80 -4.35
N SER A 447 -4.49 -20.52 -4.51
CA SER A 447 -5.01 -19.82 -5.69
C SER A 447 -4.43 -18.40 -5.84
N PHE A 448 -3.94 -17.82 -4.75
CA PHE A 448 -3.34 -16.49 -4.67
C PHE A 448 -1.82 -16.55 -4.46
N GLY A 449 -1.18 -17.70 -4.73
CA GLY A 449 0.27 -17.85 -4.67
C GLY A 449 0.84 -18.13 -3.27
N VAL A 450 0.00 -18.31 -2.25
CA VAL A 450 0.43 -18.69 -0.89
C VAL A 450 0.45 -20.21 -0.79
N THR A 451 1.64 -20.78 -0.84
CA THR A 451 1.84 -22.24 -0.85
C THR A 451 2.05 -22.85 0.54
N ASP A 452 2.23 -22.03 1.55
CA ASP A 452 2.39 -22.49 2.94
C ASP A 452 1.09 -23.12 3.44
N THR A 453 1.19 -24.23 4.16
CA THR A 453 0.03 -24.99 4.68
C THR A 453 -0.28 -24.68 6.14
N ARG A 454 0.66 -24.06 6.87
CA ARG A 454 0.46 -23.66 8.26
C ARG A 454 -0.50 -22.48 8.35
N LYS A 455 -1.29 -22.42 9.42
CA LYS A 455 -2.28 -21.37 9.65
C LYS A 455 -1.88 -20.49 10.85
N ASN A 456 -0.78 -19.79 10.72
CA ASN A 456 -0.30 -18.82 11.71
C ASN A 456 -0.53 -17.38 11.25
N ILE A 457 -0.16 -16.41 12.07
CA ILE A 457 -0.31 -14.98 11.76
C ILE A 457 0.41 -14.61 10.46
N GLU A 458 1.62 -15.12 10.26
CA GLU A 458 2.42 -14.84 9.08
C GLU A 458 1.73 -15.29 7.79
N THR A 459 1.28 -16.57 7.74
CA THR A 459 0.68 -17.15 6.54
C THR A 459 -0.71 -16.60 6.25
N LEU A 460 -1.50 -16.31 7.30
CA LEU A 460 -2.79 -15.64 7.17
C LEU A 460 -2.61 -14.18 6.71
N SER A 461 -1.56 -13.49 7.15
CA SER A 461 -1.21 -12.16 6.64
C SER A 461 -0.83 -12.20 5.17
N LYS A 462 0.02 -13.16 4.75
CA LYS A 462 0.37 -13.37 3.33
C LYS A 462 -0.88 -13.59 2.48
N PHE A 463 -1.81 -14.40 2.97
CA PHE A 463 -3.07 -14.64 2.27
C PHE A 463 -3.94 -13.38 2.18
N ARG A 464 -4.09 -12.62 3.25
CA ARG A 464 -4.78 -11.33 3.27
C ARG A 464 -4.17 -10.37 2.24
N ASP A 465 -2.85 -10.27 2.23
CA ASP A 465 -2.14 -9.32 1.37
C ASP A 465 -2.27 -9.73 -0.11
N ALA A 466 -2.18 -11.03 -0.42
CA ALA A 466 -2.42 -11.54 -1.77
C ALA A 466 -3.87 -11.32 -2.25
N VAL A 467 -4.86 -11.40 -1.35
CA VAL A 467 -6.25 -11.03 -1.68
C VAL A 467 -6.37 -9.53 -1.93
N ASN A 468 -5.69 -8.68 -1.15
CA ASN A 468 -5.66 -7.24 -1.40
C ASN A 468 -4.97 -6.90 -2.73
N GLU A 469 -3.87 -7.55 -3.07
CA GLU A 469 -3.20 -7.40 -4.38
C GLU A 469 -4.15 -7.77 -5.52
N HIS A 470 -4.89 -8.88 -5.39
CA HIS A 470 -5.90 -9.24 -6.38
C HIS A 470 -6.97 -8.14 -6.54
N LEU A 471 -7.48 -7.58 -5.44
CA LEU A 471 -8.48 -6.51 -5.49
C LEU A 471 -7.93 -5.22 -6.12
N ALA A 472 -6.62 -5.01 -6.06
CA ALA A 472 -5.91 -3.85 -6.60
C ALA A 472 -5.37 -4.08 -8.02
N ASP A 473 -5.40 -5.31 -8.55
CA ASP A 473 -4.89 -5.65 -9.87
C ASP A 473 -5.74 -4.99 -10.97
N VAL A 474 -5.08 -4.43 -11.97
CA VAL A 474 -5.72 -3.73 -13.11
C VAL A 474 -6.64 -4.63 -13.95
N ASP A 475 -6.34 -5.94 -13.98
CA ASP A 475 -7.15 -6.95 -14.68
C ASP A 475 -8.35 -7.42 -13.85
N THR A 476 -8.48 -6.91 -12.61
CA THR A 476 -9.60 -7.23 -11.72
C THR A 476 -10.70 -6.18 -11.84
N SER A 477 -11.90 -6.62 -12.07
CA SER A 477 -13.09 -5.76 -12.13
C SER A 477 -14.28 -6.38 -11.41
N PRO A 478 -15.20 -5.56 -10.89
CA PRO A 478 -16.48 -6.07 -10.40
C PRO A 478 -17.23 -6.80 -11.51
N HIS A 479 -17.67 -8.02 -11.24
CA HIS A 479 -18.45 -8.81 -12.19
C HIS A 479 -19.47 -9.66 -11.45
N GLY A 480 -20.66 -9.09 -11.23
CA GLY A 480 -21.81 -9.79 -10.65
C GLY A 480 -21.74 -10.04 -9.15
N THR A 481 -22.53 -11.00 -8.70
CA THR A 481 -22.79 -11.32 -7.28
C THR A 481 -22.55 -12.79 -6.98
N TYR A 482 -22.44 -13.12 -5.69
CA TYR A 482 -22.34 -14.49 -5.21
C TYR A 482 -23.71 -15.00 -4.76
N GLN A 483 -24.15 -16.12 -5.29
CA GLN A 483 -25.51 -16.65 -5.04
C GLN A 483 -25.85 -16.85 -3.55
N ARG A 484 -24.85 -17.21 -2.74
CA ARG A 484 -25.03 -17.45 -1.30
C ARG A 484 -25.02 -16.16 -0.46
N GLU A 485 -24.72 -15.02 -1.09
CA GLU A 485 -24.67 -13.71 -0.45
C GLU A 485 -25.03 -12.66 -1.50
N THR A 486 -26.31 -12.41 -1.64
CA THR A 486 -26.91 -11.63 -2.75
C THR A 486 -26.45 -10.17 -2.80
N ASP A 487 -26.12 -9.57 -1.66
CA ASP A 487 -25.63 -8.19 -1.58
C ASP A 487 -24.12 -8.09 -1.79
N SER A 488 -23.47 -9.20 -2.16
CA SER A 488 -22.02 -9.23 -2.39
C SER A 488 -21.64 -8.74 -3.77
N THR A 489 -20.38 -8.30 -3.88
CA THR A 489 -19.73 -8.02 -5.16
C THR A 489 -18.63 -9.05 -5.40
N VAL A 490 -18.63 -9.65 -6.59
CA VAL A 490 -17.55 -10.54 -7.04
C VAL A 490 -16.55 -9.74 -7.86
N PHE A 491 -15.30 -9.73 -7.42
CA PHE A 491 -14.17 -9.14 -8.12
C PHE A 491 -13.45 -10.23 -8.91
N PHE A 492 -13.57 -10.19 -10.22
CA PHE A 492 -13.01 -11.18 -11.13
C PHE A 492 -11.78 -10.64 -11.87
N ASN A 493 -10.69 -11.41 -11.83
CA ASN A 493 -9.48 -11.12 -12.58
C ASN A 493 -9.44 -11.97 -13.86
N LYS A 494 -9.51 -11.30 -15.00
CA LYS A 494 -9.56 -11.94 -16.32
C LYS A 494 -8.28 -12.70 -16.70
N ARG A 495 -7.14 -12.30 -16.14
CA ARG A 495 -5.83 -12.90 -16.44
C ARG A 495 -5.59 -14.17 -15.63
N THR A 496 -5.93 -14.16 -14.35
CA THR A 496 -5.67 -15.29 -13.43
C THR A 496 -6.85 -16.23 -13.28
N ASN A 497 -8.06 -15.81 -13.66
CA ASN A 497 -9.35 -16.42 -13.37
C ASN A 497 -9.67 -16.54 -11.87
N ASN A 498 -9.01 -15.75 -11.04
CA ASN A 498 -9.32 -15.68 -9.63
C ASN A 498 -10.55 -14.79 -9.39
N VAL A 499 -11.31 -15.13 -8.37
CA VAL A 499 -12.41 -14.32 -7.84
C VAL A 499 -12.18 -14.02 -6.37
N VAL A 500 -12.57 -12.82 -5.97
CA VAL A 500 -12.69 -12.41 -4.57
C VAL A 500 -14.09 -11.87 -4.36
N ILE A 501 -14.74 -12.32 -3.29
CA ILE A 501 -16.10 -11.92 -2.94
C ILE A 501 -16.03 -11.02 -1.72
N ILE A 502 -16.59 -9.82 -1.86
CA ILE A 502 -16.79 -8.84 -0.78
C ILE A 502 -18.28 -8.73 -0.52
N GLY A 503 -18.69 -8.90 0.72
CA GLY A 503 -20.08 -8.75 1.15
C GLY A 503 -20.58 -7.32 1.06
N GLY A 504 -21.89 -7.12 1.13
CA GLY A 504 -22.50 -5.78 1.15
C GLY A 504 -22.06 -4.90 2.34
N ASP A 505 -21.55 -5.53 3.41
CA ASP A 505 -20.93 -4.87 4.56
C ASP A 505 -19.45 -4.48 4.34
N GLY A 506 -18.92 -4.69 3.15
CA GLY A 506 -17.53 -4.41 2.78
C GLY A 506 -16.52 -5.45 3.26
N LYS A 507 -16.96 -6.57 3.84
CA LYS A 507 -16.05 -7.60 4.38
C LYS A 507 -15.74 -8.71 3.39
N PHE A 508 -14.56 -9.29 3.54
CA PHE A 508 -14.12 -10.46 2.78
C PHE A 508 -14.96 -11.70 3.12
N VAL A 509 -15.58 -12.27 2.12
CA VAL A 509 -16.40 -13.48 2.24
C VAL A 509 -15.61 -14.71 1.82
N SER A 510 -14.99 -14.68 0.63
CA SER A 510 -14.23 -15.80 0.09
C SER A 510 -13.44 -15.37 -1.15
N GLY A 511 -12.54 -16.25 -1.62
CA GLY A 511 -11.86 -16.09 -2.90
C GLY A 511 -11.24 -17.41 -3.32
N TRP A 512 -11.21 -17.68 -4.62
CA TRP A 512 -10.58 -18.88 -5.21
C TRP A 512 -10.36 -18.70 -6.72
N LYS A 513 -9.69 -19.66 -7.31
CA LYS A 513 -9.50 -19.71 -8.77
C LYS A 513 -10.67 -20.45 -9.41
N LEU A 514 -11.25 -19.86 -10.44
CA LEU A 514 -12.25 -20.52 -11.29
C LEU A 514 -11.57 -21.36 -12.36
N ASP A 515 -12.20 -22.49 -12.69
CA ASP A 515 -11.76 -23.34 -13.80
C ASP A 515 -12.56 -22.97 -15.06
N PRO A 516 -11.90 -22.40 -16.11
CA PRO A 516 -12.56 -22.02 -17.35
C PRO A 516 -13.20 -23.18 -18.12
N ALA A 517 -12.80 -24.42 -17.86
CA ALA A 517 -13.35 -25.58 -18.53
C ALA A 517 -14.74 -25.98 -18.01
N THR A 518 -15.16 -25.44 -16.87
CA THR A 518 -16.41 -25.82 -16.20
C THR A 518 -17.63 -25.09 -16.77
N PRO A 519 -18.80 -25.72 -16.80
CA PRO A 519 -20.07 -25.04 -17.11
C PRO A 519 -20.39 -23.91 -16.13
N GLN A 520 -19.96 -24.05 -14.87
CA GLN A 520 -20.13 -23.03 -13.84
C GLN A 520 -19.40 -21.73 -14.20
N PHE A 521 -18.17 -21.82 -14.71
CA PHE A 521 -17.43 -20.65 -15.19
C PHE A 521 -18.18 -19.94 -16.32
N LYS A 522 -18.64 -20.70 -17.33
CA LYS A 522 -19.39 -20.14 -18.47
C LYS A 522 -20.65 -19.42 -18.01
N ASN A 523 -21.45 -20.09 -17.17
CA ASN A 523 -22.66 -19.51 -16.59
C ASN A 523 -22.39 -18.23 -15.79
N TYR A 524 -21.29 -18.22 -15.03
CA TYR A 524 -20.89 -17.03 -14.26
C TYR A 524 -20.53 -15.86 -15.17
N ILE A 525 -19.70 -16.10 -16.20
CA ILE A 525 -19.31 -15.03 -17.14
C ILE A 525 -20.51 -14.47 -17.89
N GLU A 526 -21.48 -15.32 -18.27
CA GLU A 526 -22.69 -14.90 -19.00
C GLU A 526 -23.73 -14.20 -18.13
N LYS A 527 -23.95 -14.68 -16.91
CA LYS A 527 -25.08 -14.24 -16.05
C LYS A 527 -24.64 -13.33 -14.91
N GLY A 528 -23.35 -13.23 -14.62
CA GLY A 528 -22.84 -12.47 -13.48
C GLY A 528 -23.22 -13.05 -12.10
N ILE A 529 -23.65 -14.31 -12.01
CA ILE A 529 -24.03 -14.96 -10.76
C ILE A 529 -23.07 -16.11 -10.49
N LEU A 530 -22.19 -15.92 -9.51
CA LEU A 530 -21.26 -16.94 -9.07
C LEU A 530 -21.96 -17.92 -8.08
N GLN A 531 -21.81 -19.22 -8.31
CA GLN A 531 -22.43 -20.29 -7.50
C GLN A 531 -21.45 -20.92 -6.50
#